data_69a5072faf70f2b4f0883e57e146b8bd
#
_entry.id   69a5072faf70f2b4f0883e57e146b8bd
#
_cell.length_a   1.000
_cell.length_b   1.000
_cell.length_c   1.000
_cell.angle_alpha   90.00
_cell.angle_beta   90.00
_cell.angle_gamma   90.00
#
_symmetry.space_group_name_H-M   'P 1'
#
loop_
_entity.id
_entity.type
_entity.pdbx_description
1 polymer ?
#
loop_
_entity_poly.entity_id
_entity_poly.type
_entity_poly.pdbx_seq_one_letter_code
_entity_poly.pdbx_strand_id
1 'polypeptide(L)'
;MKFTKLIGRVGAFLLISAGVLAGTIKVGATPVPHAEILELIKPDLKKQGVELKIVEFTDYVTPNLALSDKEIDANFFQHKPYLDKFIEERKLNLVSIGNVHVEPLGLYSKKIKSINDFKKGDTIAIPSDTSNGGRALILLHNKGLITLKDPKNLFAT
;
A
#
# COMPACT_ATOMS: atom_id res chain seq x y z
N MET A 1 -31.84 -68.32 37.19
CA MET A 1 -32.05 -66.87 36.95
C MET A 1 -30.71 -66.23 36.87
N LYS A 2 -30.25 -65.86 35.67
CA LYS A 2 -28.96 -65.13 35.43
C LYS A 2 -29.26 -63.67 35.01
N PHE A 3 -28.88 -62.71 35.86
CA PHE A 3 -28.99 -61.29 35.57
C PHE A 3 -27.80 -60.84 34.76
N THR A 4 -28.03 -60.52 33.53
CA THR A 4 -27.00 -59.93 32.65
C THR A 4 -27.00 -58.41 32.83
N LYS A 5 -25.92 -57.84 33.39
CA LYS A 5 -25.71 -56.38 33.49
C LYS A 5 -25.32 -55.81 32.16
N LEU A 6 -26.15 -54.93 31.57
CA LEU A 6 -25.89 -54.14 30.40
C LEU A 6 -25.12 -52.88 30.83
N ILE A 7 -23.82 -52.82 30.53
CA ILE A 7 -22.97 -51.63 30.77
C ILE A 7 -23.09 -50.76 29.55
N GLY A 8 -23.83 -49.66 29.70
CA GLY A 8 -23.89 -48.60 28.68
C GLY A 8 -22.57 -47.83 28.61
N ARG A 9 -21.89 -47.92 27.47
CA ARG A 9 -20.74 -47.06 27.18
C ARG A 9 -21.26 -45.67 26.74
N VAL A 10 -21.17 -44.70 27.64
CA VAL A 10 -21.34 -43.28 27.27
C VAL A 10 -20.04 -42.82 26.59
N GLY A 11 -20.09 -42.72 25.29
CA GLY A 11 -19.01 -42.13 24.52
C GLY A 11 -19.01 -40.60 24.72
N ALA A 12 -18.03 -40.08 25.45
CA ALA A 12 -17.81 -38.66 25.52
C ALA A 12 -17.24 -38.18 24.17
N PHE A 13 -18.06 -37.52 23.36
CA PHE A 13 -17.62 -36.77 22.20
C PHE A 13 -16.87 -35.50 22.69
N LEU A 14 -15.56 -35.54 22.71
CA LEU A 14 -14.74 -34.33 22.83
C LEU A 14 -14.90 -33.54 21.54
N LEU A 15 -15.71 -32.49 21.57
CA LEU A 15 -15.69 -31.42 20.56
C LEU A 15 -14.36 -30.64 20.70
N ILE A 16 -13.35 -31.05 19.97
CA ILE A 16 -12.14 -30.23 19.78
C ILE A 16 -12.57 -29.05 18.89
N SER A 17 -12.95 -27.96 19.53
CA SER A 17 -13.00 -26.67 18.83
C SER A 17 -11.57 -26.32 18.40
N ALA A 18 -11.25 -26.59 17.12
CA ALA A 18 -10.04 -26.04 16.52
C ALA A 18 -10.17 -24.50 16.58
N GLY A 19 -9.58 -23.90 17.60
CA GLY A 19 -9.44 -22.46 17.67
C GLY A 19 -8.69 -22.05 16.40
N VAL A 20 -9.34 -21.24 15.56
CA VAL A 20 -8.66 -20.57 14.46
C VAL A 20 -7.52 -19.77 15.09
N LEU A 21 -6.29 -20.18 14.88
CA LEU A 21 -5.12 -19.43 15.28
C LEU A 21 -5.21 -18.10 14.53
N ALA A 22 -5.57 -17.06 15.26
CA ALA A 22 -5.58 -15.71 14.71
C ALA A 22 -4.15 -15.36 14.29
N GLY A 23 -3.91 -15.28 12.99
CA GLY A 23 -2.64 -14.81 12.45
C GLY A 23 -2.56 -13.30 12.60
N THR A 24 -1.42 -12.77 13.01
CA THR A 24 -1.15 -11.33 12.96
C THR A 24 -0.43 -11.02 11.67
N ILE A 25 -0.89 -10.01 10.93
CA ILE A 25 -0.20 -9.44 9.76
C ILE A 25 0.14 -7.98 10.02
N LYS A 26 1.38 -7.60 9.78
CA LYS A 26 1.85 -6.21 9.88
C LYS A 26 1.91 -5.61 8.49
N VAL A 27 1.16 -4.53 8.26
CA VAL A 27 1.13 -3.84 6.96
C VAL A 27 1.63 -2.41 7.14
N GLY A 28 2.69 -2.08 6.41
CA GLY A 28 3.21 -0.72 6.33
C GLY A 28 2.36 0.13 5.39
N ALA A 29 2.00 1.34 5.80
CA ALA A 29 1.18 2.24 4.99
C ALA A 29 1.56 3.71 5.23
N THR A 30 1.30 4.57 4.25
CA THR A 30 1.26 6.02 4.49
C THR A 30 -0.08 6.41 5.13
N PRO A 31 -0.14 7.49 5.96
CA PRO A 31 -1.33 7.79 6.75
C PRO A 31 -2.60 7.93 5.91
N VAL A 32 -2.58 8.78 4.87
CA VAL A 32 -3.74 9.09 4.02
C VAL A 32 -3.38 8.83 2.55
N PRO A 33 -4.20 8.10 1.80
CA PRO A 33 -5.45 7.41 2.21
C PRO A 33 -5.20 5.97 2.71
N HIS A 34 -3.97 5.46 2.66
CA HIS A 34 -3.67 4.03 2.74
C HIS A 34 -3.96 3.43 4.11
N ALA A 35 -3.48 4.05 5.21
CA ALA A 35 -3.78 3.56 6.56
C ALA A 35 -5.28 3.66 6.87
N GLU A 36 -5.96 4.73 6.41
CA GLU A 36 -7.42 4.87 6.57
C GLU A 36 -8.19 3.74 5.90
N ILE A 37 -7.79 3.35 4.68
CA ILE A 37 -8.38 2.21 3.96
C ILE A 37 -8.16 0.91 4.72
N LEU A 38 -6.97 0.69 5.27
CA LEU A 38 -6.65 -0.50 6.07
C LEU A 38 -7.46 -0.53 7.37
N GLU A 39 -7.67 0.61 8.04
CA GLU A 39 -8.51 0.67 9.24
C GLU A 39 -9.97 0.29 8.95
N LEU A 40 -10.51 0.64 7.78
CA LEU A 40 -11.87 0.28 7.39
C LEU A 40 -12.08 -1.24 7.27
N ILE A 41 -11.07 -1.98 6.79
CA ILE A 41 -11.18 -3.44 6.60
C ILE A 41 -10.77 -4.26 7.84
N LYS A 42 -10.15 -3.64 8.81
CA LYS A 42 -9.64 -4.28 10.03
C LYS A 42 -10.70 -5.09 10.80
N PRO A 43 -11.95 -4.61 10.99
CA PRO A 43 -13.00 -5.39 11.65
C PRO A 43 -13.38 -6.65 10.88
N ASP A 44 -13.36 -6.64 9.57
CA ASP A 44 -13.72 -7.78 8.74
C ASP A 44 -12.61 -8.83 8.71
N LEU A 45 -11.35 -8.42 8.69
CA LEU A 45 -10.20 -9.31 8.86
C LEU A 45 -10.22 -9.99 10.23
N LYS A 46 -10.57 -9.25 11.29
CA LYS A 46 -10.70 -9.82 12.64
C LYS A 46 -11.77 -10.91 12.71
N LYS A 47 -12.91 -10.74 12.03
CA LYS A 47 -13.96 -11.78 11.94
C LYS A 47 -13.45 -13.06 11.25
N GLN A 48 -12.47 -12.92 10.35
CA GLN A 48 -11.82 -14.02 9.65
C GLN A 48 -10.62 -14.62 10.42
N GLY A 49 -10.38 -14.18 11.65
CA GLY A 49 -9.27 -14.66 12.48
C GLY A 49 -7.92 -14.04 12.13
N VAL A 50 -7.89 -12.88 11.44
CA VAL A 50 -6.67 -12.16 11.11
C VAL A 50 -6.60 -10.87 11.92
N GLU A 51 -5.53 -10.69 12.69
CA GLU A 51 -5.23 -9.44 13.38
C GLU A 51 -4.36 -8.56 12.48
N LEU A 52 -4.91 -7.45 11.98
CA LEU A 52 -4.17 -6.47 11.20
C LEU A 52 -3.49 -5.44 12.11
N LYS A 53 -2.15 -5.35 12.02
CA LYS A 53 -1.33 -4.29 12.63
C LYS A 53 -0.85 -3.34 11.53
N ILE A 54 -1.27 -2.09 11.61
CA ILE A 54 -0.87 -1.04 10.67
C ILE A 54 0.34 -0.33 11.25
N VAL A 55 1.39 -0.20 10.41
CA VAL A 55 2.62 0.53 10.73
C VAL A 55 2.69 1.73 9.80
N GLU A 56 2.52 2.94 10.34
CA GLU A 56 2.53 4.15 9.53
C GLU A 56 3.94 4.65 9.24
N PHE A 57 4.16 5.05 7.99
CA PHE A 57 5.39 5.66 7.49
C PHE A 57 5.07 7.00 6.84
N THR A 58 5.93 7.99 7.06
CA THR A 58 5.76 9.34 6.50
C THR A 58 6.66 9.62 5.30
N ASP A 59 7.40 8.61 4.84
CA ASP A 59 8.26 8.66 3.67
C ASP A 59 7.98 7.47 2.73
N TYR A 60 8.58 7.48 1.53
CA TYR A 60 8.38 6.45 0.51
C TYR A 60 9.54 5.46 0.36
N VAL A 61 10.61 5.63 1.15
CA VAL A 61 11.80 4.75 1.12
C VAL A 61 11.69 3.65 2.15
N THR A 62 11.39 4.05 3.40
CA THR A 62 11.38 3.15 4.57
C THR A 62 10.41 1.97 4.44
N PRO A 63 9.18 2.10 3.90
CA PRO A 63 8.24 0.97 3.81
C PRO A 63 8.76 -0.22 3.01
N ASN A 64 9.51 0.03 1.92
CA ASN A 64 10.09 -1.04 1.11
C ASN A 64 11.30 -1.68 1.78
N LEU A 65 12.10 -0.92 2.52
CA LEU A 65 13.23 -1.45 3.29
C LEU A 65 12.71 -2.32 4.45
N ALA A 66 11.76 -1.82 5.24
CA ALA A 66 11.14 -2.57 6.34
C ALA A 66 10.52 -3.90 5.86
N LEU A 67 9.91 -3.90 4.65
CA LEU A 67 9.38 -5.13 4.04
C LEU A 67 10.52 -6.08 3.64
N SER A 68 11.57 -5.57 3.02
CA SER A 68 12.74 -6.36 2.63
C SER A 68 13.43 -6.98 3.85
N ASP A 69 13.51 -6.24 4.96
CA ASP A 69 14.12 -6.64 6.22
C ASP A 69 13.20 -7.51 7.09
N LYS A 70 11.97 -7.80 6.60
CA LYS A 70 10.94 -8.61 7.27
C LYS A 70 10.44 -8.03 8.60
N GLU A 71 10.54 -6.73 8.78
CA GLU A 71 9.96 -6.01 9.92
C GLU A 71 8.45 -5.87 9.80
N ILE A 72 7.96 -5.84 8.55
CA ILE A 72 6.54 -5.89 8.16
C ILE A 72 6.31 -7.00 7.13
N ASP A 73 5.06 -7.47 7.01
CA ASP A 73 4.70 -8.58 6.13
C ASP A 73 4.24 -8.12 4.74
N ALA A 74 3.73 -6.90 4.64
CA ALA A 74 3.33 -6.25 3.40
C ALA A 74 3.42 -4.73 3.54
N ASN A 75 3.37 -4.00 2.41
CA ASN A 75 3.12 -2.57 2.44
C ASN A 75 2.04 -2.16 1.43
N PHE A 76 1.38 -1.03 1.73
CA PHE A 76 0.34 -0.45 0.92
C PHE A 76 0.52 1.07 0.87
N PHE A 77 1.19 1.59 -0.17
CA PHE A 77 1.45 3.03 -0.31
C PHE A 77 1.87 3.47 -1.71
N GLN A 78 2.28 2.55 -2.59
CA GLN A 78 3.01 2.87 -3.80
C GLN A 78 2.30 2.40 -5.07
N HIS A 79 2.57 3.05 -6.18
CA HIS A 79 2.19 2.58 -7.51
C HIS A 79 3.28 1.69 -8.11
N LYS A 80 2.88 0.80 -9.01
CA LYS A 80 3.79 -0.21 -9.58
C LYS A 80 5.07 0.36 -10.20
N PRO A 81 5.06 1.44 -11.01
CA PRO A 81 6.30 2.00 -11.55
C PRO A 81 7.31 2.45 -10.50
N TYR A 82 6.85 2.96 -9.35
CA TYR A 82 7.74 3.28 -8.23
C TYR A 82 8.36 2.02 -7.64
N LEU A 83 7.56 0.99 -7.37
CA LEU A 83 8.07 -0.28 -6.85
C LEU A 83 9.10 -0.89 -7.81
N ASP A 84 8.78 -0.98 -9.11
CA ASP A 84 9.67 -1.57 -10.10
C ASP A 84 11.03 -0.86 -10.13
N LYS A 85 11.01 0.48 -10.13
CA LYS A 85 12.25 1.27 -10.11
C LYS A 85 13.02 1.11 -8.81
N PHE A 86 12.33 1.08 -7.69
CA PHE A 86 12.93 0.92 -6.36
C PHE A 86 13.64 -0.45 -6.21
N ILE A 87 13.00 -1.54 -6.66
CA ILE A 87 13.60 -2.89 -6.60
C ILE A 87 14.77 -3.04 -7.58
N GLU A 88 14.67 -2.43 -8.77
CA GLU A 88 15.77 -2.42 -9.75
C GLU A 88 17.02 -1.75 -9.19
N GLU A 89 16.86 -0.52 -8.68
CA GLU A 89 17.98 0.30 -8.17
C GLU A 89 18.63 -0.29 -6.93
N ARG A 90 17.84 -0.92 -6.05
CA ARG A 90 18.30 -1.44 -4.76
C ARG A 90 18.50 -2.95 -4.74
N LYS A 91 18.20 -3.64 -5.86
CA LYS A 91 18.30 -5.10 -6.03
C LYS A 91 17.53 -5.86 -4.95
N LEU A 92 16.32 -5.39 -4.63
CA LEU A 92 15.45 -6.02 -3.64
C LEU A 92 14.58 -7.11 -4.29
N ASN A 93 14.17 -8.08 -3.49
CA ASN A 93 13.27 -9.16 -3.93
C ASN A 93 11.86 -8.92 -3.36
N LEU A 94 11.16 -7.91 -3.89
CA LEU A 94 9.78 -7.57 -3.55
C LEU A 94 8.89 -7.79 -4.76
N VAL A 95 7.62 -8.12 -4.52
CA VAL A 95 6.63 -8.35 -5.57
C VAL A 95 5.33 -7.58 -5.27
N SER A 96 4.65 -7.12 -6.32
CA SER A 96 3.31 -6.60 -6.20
C SER A 96 2.31 -7.76 -6.13
N ILE A 97 1.48 -7.81 -5.11
CA ILE A 97 0.45 -8.85 -4.91
C ILE A 97 -0.94 -8.41 -5.37
N GLY A 98 -1.16 -7.14 -5.64
CA GLY A 98 -2.45 -6.63 -6.12
C GLY A 98 -2.48 -5.11 -6.25
N ASN A 99 -3.51 -4.62 -6.93
CA ASN A 99 -3.82 -3.20 -7.04
C ASN A 99 -5.11 -2.91 -6.29
N VAL A 100 -5.16 -1.79 -5.56
CA VAL A 100 -6.32 -1.40 -4.75
C VAL A 100 -7.06 -0.22 -5.37
N HIS A 101 -6.35 0.87 -5.69
CA HIS A 101 -6.94 2.09 -6.24
C HIS A 101 -5.93 2.85 -7.12
N VAL A 102 -6.40 3.92 -7.75
CA VAL A 102 -5.58 4.83 -8.57
C VAL A 102 -5.61 6.21 -7.94
N GLU A 103 -4.43 6.79 -7.75
CA GLU A 103 -4.27 8.17 -7.28
C GLU A 103 -3.84 9.08 -8.43
N PRO A 104 -4.73 9.98 -8.90
CA PRO A 104 -4.36 10.95 -9.91
C PRO A 104 -3.40 12.00 -9.33
N LEU A 105 -2.40 12.39 -10.12
CA LEU A 105 -1.53 13.49 -9.77
C LEU A 105 -2.22 14.82 -10.11
N GLY A 106 -2.20 15.78 -9.18
CA GLY A 106 -2.76 17.11 -9.36
C GLY A 106 -1.74 18.23 -9.22
N LEU A 107 -2.00 19.37 -9.84
CA LEU A 107 -1.29 20.63 -9.61
C LEU A 107 -2.11 21.49 -8.65
N TYR A 108 -1.53 21.85 -7.52
CA TYR A 108 -2.19 22.59 -6.45
C TYR A 108 -1.47 23.91 -6.17
N SER A 109 -2.22 24.96 -5.87
CA SER A 109 -1.65 26.25 -5.48
C SER A 109 -2.53 26.95 -4.44
N LYS A 110 -1.89 27.61 -3.46
CA LYS A 110 -2.54 28.56 -2.55
C LYS A 110 -2.50 30.01 -3.09
N LYS A 111 -1.65 30.28 -4.10
CA LYS A 111 -1.42 31.64 -4.65
C LYS A 111 -2.13 31.87 -5.97
N ILE A 112 -2.15 30.85 -6.84
CA ILE A 112 -2.65 30.92 -8.21
C ILE A 112 -3.98 30.17 -8.28
N LYS A 113 -5.01 30.78 -8.85
CA LYS A 113 -6.37 30.21 -8.92
C LYS A 113 -6.65 29.51 -10.26
N SER A 114 -5.93 29.89 -11.31
CA SER A 114 -6.07 29.32 -12.65
C SER A 114 -4.72 28.96 -13.21
N ILE A 115 -4.66 27.90 -14.01
CA ILE A 115 -3.46 27.52 -14.73
C ILE A 115 -2.98 28.63 -15.69
N ASN A 116 -3.89 29.45 -16.18
CA ASN A 116 -3.60 30.57 -17.07
C ASN A 116 -2.94 31.77 -16.35
N ASP A 117 -2.91 31.75 -15.02
CA ASP A 117 -2.29 32.81 -14.21
C ASP A 117 -0.80 32.60 -14.00
N PHE A 118 -0.24 31.45 -14.44
CA PHE A 118 1.20 31.19 -14.37
C PHE A 118 2.00 32.15 -15.23
N LYS A 119 3.10 32.64 -14.67
CA LYS A 119 4.01 33.61 -15.32
C LYS A 119 5.40 33.06 -15.38
N LYS A 120 6.18 33.57 -16.33
CA LYS A 120 7.61 33.29 -16.39
C LYS A 120 8.30 33.69 -15.08
N GLY A 121 8.99 32.75 -14.44
CA GLY A 121 9.65 32.94 -13.15
C GLY A 121 8.90 32.37 -11.96
N ASP A 122 7.66 31.89 -12.15
CA ASP A 122 6.96 31.15 -11.09
C ASP A 122 7.65 29.82 -10.82
N THR A 123 7.61 29.38 -9.55
CA THR A 123 8.26 28.16 -9.08
C THR A 123 7.21 27.08 -8.82
N ILE A 124 7.46 25.88 -9.31
CA ILE A 124 6.64 24.70 -9.09
C ILE A 124 7.50 23.64 -8.37
N ALA A 125 7.03 23.16 -7.22
CA ALA A 125 7.65 22.02 -6.56
C ALA A 125 7.10 20.72 -7.18
N ILE A 126 7.99 19.78 -7.46
CA ILE A 126 7.64 18.45 -7.95
C ILE A 126 8.24 17.39 -7.03
N PRO A 127 7.70 16.13 -7.03
CA PRO A 127 8.31 15.03 -6.30
C PRO A 127 9.77 14.78 -6.70
N SER A 128 10.60 14.41 -5.74
CA SER A 128 12.04 14.18 -5.97
C SER A 128 12.37 12.78 -6.48
N ASP A 129 11.46 11.79 -6.30
CA ASP A 129 11.66 10.47 -6.87
C ASP A 129 11.43 10.47 -8.39
N THR A 130 12.17 9.61 -9.09
CA THR A 130 12.21 9.60 -10.56
C THR A 130 10.82 9.36 -11.17
N SER A 131 10.04 8.45 -10.60
CA SER A 131 8.75 8.06 -11.18
C SER A 131 7.66 9.12 -10.97
N ASN A 132 7.52 9.69 -9.78
CA ASN A 132 6.55 10.75 -9.52
C ASN A 132 7.02 12.11 -10.06
N GLY A 133 8.33 12.36 -10.06
CA GLY A 133 8.91 13.50 -10.77
C GLY A 133 8.56 13.49 -12.25
N GLY A 134 8.76 12.36 -12.93
CA GLY A 134 8.37 12.18 -14.34
C GLY A 134 6.87 12.37 -14.57
N ARG A 135 6.00 11.83 -13.70
CA ARG A 135 4.54 12.07 -13.76
C ARG A 135 4.20 13.56 -13.66
N ALA A 136 4.87 14.28 -12.75
CA ALA A 136 4.67 15.73 -12.60
C ALA A 136 5.09 16.50 -13.85
N LEU A 137 6.24 16.18 -14.41
CA LEU A 137 6.72 16.81 -15.66
C LEU A 137 5.77 16.53 -16.84
N ILE A 138 5.29 15.30 -16.98
CA ILE A 138 4.30 14.93 -18.02
C ILE A 138 2.99 15.70 -17.80
N LEU A 139 2.52 15.84 -16.56
CA LEU A 139 1.34 16.64 -16.26
C LEU A 139 1.52 18.10 -16.69
N LEU A 140 2.65 18.72 -16.34
CA LEU A 140 2.96 20.11 -16.72
C LEU A 140 3.06 20.27 -18.24
N HIS A 141 3.65 19.31 -18.94
CA HIS A 141 3.69 19.28 -20.41
C HIS A 141 2.30 19.21 -21.01
N ASN A 142 1.46 18.29 -20.55
CA ASN A 142 0.08 18.11 -21.04
C ASN A 142 -0.81 19.34 -20.75
N LYS A 143 -0.44 20.16 -19.78
CA LYS A 143 -1.11 21.44 -19.48
C LYS A 143 -0.51 22.64 -20.18
N GLY A 144 0.50 22.43 -21.03
CA GLY A 144 1.15 23.49 -21.81
C GLY A 144 2.08 24.42 -21.02
N LEU A 145 2.42 24.06 -19.77
CA LEU A 145 3.30 24.88 -18.93
C LEU A 145 4.78 24.69 -19.26
N ILE A 146 5.14 23.51 -19.76
CA ILE A 146 6.52 23.20 -20.21
C ILE A 146 6.44 22.34 -21.48
N THR A 147 7.61 22.20 -22.16
CA THR A 147 7.76 21.28 -23.28
C THR A 147 8.78 20.21 -22.90
N LEU A 148 8.38 18.93 -22.97
CA LEU A 148 9.29 17.80 -22.79
C LEU A 148 9.77 17.31 -24.15
N LYS A 149 11.00 16.85 -24.19
CA LYS A 149 11.59 16.21 -25.39
C LYS A 149 10.91 14.85 -25.69
N ASP A 150 10.63 14.10 -24.62
CA ASP A 150 9.92 12.81 -24.71
C ASP A 150 8.84 12.69 -23.60
N PRO A 151 7.59 13.14 -23.90
CA PRO A 151 6.52 13.14 -22.92
C PRO A 151 5.92 11.76 -22.66
N LYS A 152 6.39 10.69 -23.32
CA LYS A 152 5.96 9.31 -23.09
C LYS A 152 6.88 8.58 -22.11
N ASN A 153 8.07 9.09 -21.90
CA ASN A 153 9.03 8.47 -20.98
C ASN A 153 8.80 8.95 -19.55
N LEU A 154 8.24 8.06 -18.70
CA LEU A 154 7.97 8.35 -17.30
C LEU A 154 9.24 8.67 -16.48
N PHE A 155 10.39 8.21 -16.92
CA PHE A 155 11.66 8.33 -16.21
C PHE A 155 12.63 9.34 -16.87
N ALA A 156 12.17 10.10 -17.88
CA ALA A 156 12.94 11.20 -18.45
C ALA A 156 13.00 12.36 -17.44
N THR A 157 14.19 12.90 -17.24
CA THR A 157 14.47 14.08 -16.41
C THR A 157 14.85 15.27 -17.29
#